data_b4b055e79d02d7f18f845a6f45a91f67
#
_entry.id   b4b055e79d02d7f18f845a6f45a91f67
#
_cell.length_a   1.000
_cell.length_b   1.000
_cell.length_c   1.000
_cell.angle_alpha   90.00
_cell.angle_beta   90.00
_cell.angle_gamma   90.00
#
_symmetry.space_group_name_H-M   'P 1'
#
loop_
_entity.id
_entity.type
_entity.pdbx_description
1 polymer ?
#
loop_
_entity_poly.entity_id
_entity_poly.type
_entity_poly.pdbx_seq_one_letter_code
_entity_poly.pdbx_strand_id
1 'polypeptide(L)'
;MISVRFLVGCWLAMLLGVADAQVPERLSEADVRHLLGRTGFAPSPAEVAPWVGMTPAAAVDRLLAQAEAATPRHPPPAFTAEPVHVPYGQLPDEAARRQARVRDRADTRALSNWWLVEMRESSAPLAERMTLFWHNHFATSEQKVRQPQGMYVQHLLFRQYALGSFRDLLQAVARDPAMLVWLDGGSNRAKAPNENFAREVMELFALGEGHYTEADVREAARAFSGWGVRRTDWQATFQPRQFDAGPKTLFGVTARYDMGSALDHILAQPASARFIVDKLWREFVSPTPDLRVAGRAAAELRANGWRTSAALRVLLLSDPFWAPATRGVLVKSPVELAVGTLRQFDLALDDFGPVEALTGRLGQDLFQPPNVKGWAGYTAWIDGATLLERKRFTERVFLALENGAGTMADGARRGRLGPARVAFDAGGWLRPLGAWPDREPDAATASRLQAAVLPVPPVNPVPAGTVGLPYLRAMTLDPVYQLK
;
A
#
# COMPACT_ATOMS: atom_id res chain seq x y z
N MET A 1 34.38 32.58 -57.46
CA MET A 1 35.17 32.26 -56.28
C MET A 1 34.43 32.78 -55.07
N ILE A 2 33.66 31.94 -54.41
CA ILE A 2 32.79 32.25 -53.25
C ILE A 2 33.44 31.66 -52.04
N SER A 3 33.82 32.48 -51.09
CA SER A 3 34.47 32.12 -49.85
C SER A 3 33.41 31.69 -48.83
N VAL A 4 33.50 30.43 -48.35
CA VAL A 4 32.65 29.88 -47.29
C VAL A 4 33.34 30.15 -45.95
N ARG A 5 32.74 31.01 -45.12
CA ARG A 5 33.15 31.20 -43.70
C ARG A 5 32.46 30.15 -42.83
N PHE A 6 33.23 29.29 -42.22
CA PHE A 6 32.79 28.38 -41.14
C PHE A 6 32.49 29.18 -39.86
N LEU A 7 31.24 29.16 -39.43
CA LEU A 7 30.81 29.57 -38.08
C LEU A 7 31.02 28.40 -37.14
N VAL A 8 32.04 28.45 -36.27
CA VAL A 8 32.22 27.56 -35.13
C VAL A 8 31.29 28.05 -34.03
N GLY A 9 30.16 27.37 -33.88
CA GLY A 9 29.27 27.55 -32.73
C GLY A 9 29.86 26.95 -31.47
N CYS A 10 30.21 27.78 -30.49
CA CYS A 10 30.53 27.32 -29.13
C CYS A 10 29.28 26.68 -28.47
N TRP A 11 29.31 25.39 -28.36
CA TRP A 11 28.42 24.67 -27.43
C TRP A 11 28.95 24.90 -26.01
N LEU A 12 28.35 25.85 -25.31
CA LEU A 12 28.51 25.98 -23.85
C LEU A 12 27.68 24.88 -23.22
N ALA A 13 28.28 23.73 -22.93
CA ALA A 13 27.68 22.71 -22.10
C ALA A 13 27.50 23.30 -20.68
N MET A 14 26.28 23.71 -20.34
CA MET A 14 25.91 23.91 -18.94
C MET A 14 26.06 22.56 -18.26
N LEU A 15 27.17 22.35 -17.61
CA LEU A 15 27.32 21.38 -16.50
C LEU A 15 26.41 21.88 -15.37
N LEU A 16 25.13 21.56 -15.45
CA LEU A 16 24.30 21.47 -14.25
C LEU A 16 24.97 20.41 -13.39
N GLY A 17 25.71 20.84 -12.37
CA GLY A 17 26.23 19.95 -11.36
C GLY A 17 25.09 19.10 -10.82
N VAL A 18 25.12 17.82 -11.13
CA VAL A 18 24.33 16.83 -10.40
C VAL A 18 24.89 16.91 -8.97
N ALA A 19 24.24 17.69 -8.12
CA ALA A 19 24.52 17.65 -6.69
C ALA A 19 24.36 16.19 -6.30
N ASP A 20 25.44 15.56 -5.86
CA ASP A 20 25.39 14.20 -5.32
C ASP A 20 24.32 14.22 -4.22
N ALA A 21 23.25 13.51 -4.46
CA ALA A 21 22.15 13.42 -3.52
C ALA A 21 22.66 12.62 -2.32
N GLN A 22 22.96 13.33 -1.24
CA GLN A 22 23.40 12.73 0.02
C GLN A 22 22.23 12.66 1.00
N VAL A 23 22.24 11.62 1.82
CA VAL A 23 21.34 11.53 2.98
C VAL A 23 21.53 12.80 3.82
N PRO A 24 20.46 13.55 4.15
CA PRO A 24 20.60 14.79 4.92
C PRO A 24 21.15 14.50 6.33
N GLU A 25 21.96 15.39 6.90
CA GLU A 25 22.43 15.26 8.28
C GLU A 25 21.28 15.33 9.28
N ARG A 26 20.36 16.24 9.04
CA ARG A 26 19.15 16.44 9.83
C ARG A 26 17.96 16.69 8.91
N LEU A 27 16.81 16.11 9.27
CA LEU A 27 15.59 16.23 8.49
C LEU A 27 15.02 17.65 8.58
N SER A 28 14.87 18.30 7.44
CA SER A 28 14.02 19.46 7.26
C SER A 28 12.54 19.06 7.31
N GLU A 29 11.64 20.03 7.39
CA GLU A 29 10.20 19.78 7.28
C GLU A 29 9.84 19.07 5.95
N ALA A 30 10.46 19.46 4.85
CA ALA A 30 10.26 18.82 3.54
C ALA A 30 10.75 17.37 3.52
N ASP A 31 11.86 17.05 4.20
CA ASP A 31 12.36 15.68 4.31
C ASP A 31 11.45 14.81 5.15
N VAL A 32 10.95 15.35 6.28
CA VAL A 32 9.97 14.64 7.11
C VAL A 32 8.69 14.35 6.33
N ARG A 33 8.17 15.33 5.59
CA ARG A 33 6.98 15.13 4.74
C ARG A 33 7.23 14.06 3.67
N HIS A 34 8.40 14.07 3.06
CA HIS A 34 8.79 13.02 2.11
C HIS A 34 8.81 11.65 2.78
N LEU A 35 9.51 11.49 3.91
CA LEU A 35 9.57 10.22 4.63
C LEU A 35 8.18 9.72 5.03
N LEU A 36 7.41 10.53 5.76
CA LEU A 36 6.09 10.13 6.26
C LEU A 36 5.05 10.00 5.13
N GLY A 37 5.17 10.77 4.06
CA GLY A 37 4.31 10.65 2.89
C GLY A 37 4.54 9.34 2.12
N ARG A 38 5.81 8.91 2.01
CA ARG A 38 6.18 7.65 1.35
C ARG A 38 5.81 6.42 2.17
N THR A 39 5.97 6.51 3.48
CA THR A 39 5.78 5.39 4.40
C THR A 39 4.40 5.36 5.08
N GLY A 40 3.57 6.38 4.85
CA GLY A 40 2.22 6.49 5.37
C GLY A 40 1.20 6.91 4.29
N PHE A 41 0.23 7.75 4.70
CA PHE A 41 -0.87 8.23 3.86
C PHE A 41 -0.93 9.77 3.81
N ALA A 42 0.19 10.44 3.65
CA ALA A 42 0.37 11.89 3.75
C ALA A 42 0.15 12.44 5.18
N PRO A 43 1.20 13.01 5.80
CA PRO A 43 1.11 13.52 7.16
C PRO A 43 0.46 14.91 7.22
N SER A 44 -0.26 15.18 8.31
CA SER A 44 -0.67 16.54 8.68
C SER A 44 0.53 17.37 9.18
N PRO A 45 0.42 18.71 9.25
CA PRO A 45 1.45 19.56 9.86
C PRO A 45 1.80 19.15 11.30
N ALA A 46 0.82 18.75 12.09
CA ALA A 46 1.01 18.29 13.48
C ALA A 46 1.79 16.98 13.56
N GLU A 47 1.59 16.06 12.62
CA GLU A 47 2.34 14.81 12.54
C GLU A 47 3.80 15.02 12.10
N VAL A 48 4.10 16.07 11.35
CA VAL A 48 5.45 16.39 10.86
C VAL A 48 6.34 16.99 11.95
N ALA A 49 5.81 17.93 12.73
CA ALA A 49 6.58 18.75 13.68
C ALA A 49 7.50 17.94 14.63
N PRO A 50 7.09 16.80 15.22
CA PRO A 50 7.93 16.03 16.16
C PRO A 50 9.14 15.31 15.54
N TRP A 51 9.31 15.35 14.22
CA TRP A 51 10.36 14.67 13.48
C TRP A 51 11.40 15.62 12.90
N VAL A 52 11.08 16.91 12.81
CA VAL A 52 11.99 17.93 12.28
C VAL A 52 13.25 18.03 13.12
N GLY A 53 14.41 18.06 12.49
CA GLY A 53 15.71 18.11 13.15
C GLY A 53 16.26 16.76 13.62
N MET A 54 15.50 15.67 13.53
CA MET A 54 16.03 14.32 13.76
C MET A 54 17.07 13.95 12.70
N THR A 55 18.00 13.04 13.03
CA THR A 55 18.82 12.39 12.00
C THR A 55 17.96 11.41 11.21
N PRO A 56 18.21 11.18 9.91
CA PRO A 56 17.51 10.16 9.12
C PRO A 56 17.50 8.79 9.77
N ALA A 57 18.62 8.35 10.34
CA ALA A 57 18.72 7.06 11.01
C ALA A 57 17.77 6.97 12.21
N ALA A 58 17.76 7.99 13.10
CA ALA A 58 16.88 8.01 14.26
C ALA A 58 15.39 8.07 13.85
N ALA A 59 15.07 8.81 12.79
CA ALA A 59 13.71 8.88 12.27
C ALA A 59 13.24 7.55 11.67
N VAL A 60 14.06 6.91 10.84
CA VAL A 60 13.73 5.61 10.24
C VAL A 60 13.62 4.52 11.32
N ASP A 61 14.53 4.48 12.29
CA ASP A 61 14.48 3.50 13.38
C ASP A 61 13.24 3.70 14.26
N ARG A 62 12.87 4.95 14.58
CA ARG A 62 11.61 5.28 15.26
C ARG A 62 10.38 4.83 14.46
N LEU A 63 10.37 5.10 13.15
CA LEU A 63 9.27 4.72 12.25
C LEU A 63 9.06 3.20 12.23
N LEU A 64 10.14 2.43 12.07
CA LEU A 64 10.09 0.98 12.05
C LEU A 64 9.64 0.41 13.40
N ALA A 65 10.19 0.91 14.50
CA ALA A 65 9.81 0.45 15.84
C ALA A 65 8.33 0.75 16.16
N GLN A 66 7.82 1.92 15.79
CA GLN A 66 6.40 2.25 15.93
C GLN A 66 5.50 1.29 15.12
N ALA A 67 5.90 0.96 13.90
CA ALA A 67 5.12 0.07 13.04
C ALA A 67 5.18 -1.40 13.50
N GLU A 68 6.31 -1.87 14.04
CA GLU A 68 6.44 -3.21 14.62
C GLU A 68 5.60 -3.39 15.90
N ALA A 69 5.44 -2.32 16.69
CA ALA A 69 4.64 -2.32 17.92
C ALA A 69 3.14 -2.03 17.68
N ALA A 70 2.73 -1.74 16.44
CA ALA A 70 1.38 -1.28 16.16
C ALA A 70 0.31 -2.36 16.34
N THR A 71 -0.77 -2.00 17.04
CA THR A 71 -1.99 -2.79 17.15
C THR A 71 -3.17 -2.02 16.54
N PRO A 72 -4.24 -2.68 16.11
CA PRO A 72 -5.45 -2.00 15.67
C PRO A 72 -5.97 -1.06 16.77
N ARG A 73 -6.43 0.12 16.37
CA ARG A 73 -6.96 1.14 17.27
C ARG A 73 -8.43 0.90 17.60
N HIS A 74 -9.16 0.38 16.63
CA HIS A 74 -10.60 0.15 16.75
C HIS A 74 -10.92 -1.35 16.82
N PRO A 75 -11.97 -1.74 17.56
CA PRO A 75 -12.43 -3.12 17.53
C PRO A 75 -12.86 -3.48 16.09
N PRO A 76 -12.63 -4.73 15.66
CA PRO A 76 -13.06 -5.16 14.34
C PRO A 76 -14.60 -5.22 14.26
N PRO A 77 -15.18 -5.26 13.04
CA PRO A 77 -16.62 -5.42 12.86
C PRO A 77 -17.17 -6.64 13.58
N ALA A 78 -18.37 -6.53 14.16
CA ALA A 78 -18.97 -7.55 15.02
C ALA A 78 -19.04 -8.95 14.39
N PHE A 79 -19.28 -9.03 13.07
CA PHE A 79 -19.38 -10.30 12.34
C PHE A 79 -18.08 -11.14 12.43
N THR A 80 -16.93 -10.53 12.71
CA THR A 80 -15.64 -11.25 12.81
C THR A 80 -15.58 -12.20 14.00
N ALA A 81 -16.43 -11.98 15.02
CA ALA A 81 -16.60 -12.84 16.18
C ALA A 81 -17.73 -13.87 16.00
N GLU A 82 -18.48 -13.81 14.92
CA GLU A 82 -19.56 -14.75 14.64
C GLU A 82 -19.00 -16.08 14.06
N PRO A 83 -19.79 -17.18 14.13
CA PRO A 83 -19.42 -18.40 13.41
C PRO A 83 -19.21 -18.17 11.93
N VAL A 84 -18.31 -18.92 11.33
CA VAL A 84 -18.05 -18.86 9.89
C VAL A 84 -19.31 -19.13 9.09
N HIS A 85 -19.46 -18.46 7.95
CA HIS A 85 -20.63 -18.56 7.12
C HIS A 85 -20.76 -19.94 6.47
N VAL A 86 -21.98 -20.46 6.43
CA VAL A 86 -22.28 -21.73 5.75
C VAL A 86 -21.99 -21.60 4.27
N PRO A 87 -21.21 -22.52 3.68
CA PRO A 87 -20.90 -22.48 2.23
C PRO A 87 -22.17 -22.48 1.38
N TYR A 88 -22.22 -21.68 0.32
CA TYR A 88 -23.39 -21.53 -0.55
C TYR A 88 -23.96 -22.85 -1.09
N GLY A 89 -23.10 -23.86 -1.35
CA GLY A 89 -23.52 -25.18 -1.80
C GLY A 89 -24.28 -26.00 -0.76
N GLN A 90 -24.23 -25.61 0.51
CA GLN A 90 -24.93 -26.26 1.63
C GLN A 90 -26.22 -25.53 2.02
N LEU A 91 -26.53 -24.40 1.37
CA LEU A 91 -27.76 -23.63 1.64
C LEU A 91 -28.94 -24.29 0.91
N PRO A 92 -30.13 -24.28 1.55
CA PRO A 92 -31.27 -25.10 1.10
C PRO A 92 -31.81 -24.69 -0.26
N ASP A 93 -31.84 -23.40 -0.56
CA ASP A 93 -32.47 -22.87 -1.76
C ASP A 93 -31.78 -21.59 -2.28
N GLU A 94 -32.27 -21.06 -3.41
CA GLU A 94 -31.71 -19.86 -4.02
C GLU A 94 -32.04 -18.59 -3.23
N ALA A 95 -33.13 -18.55 -2.48
CA ALA A 95 -33.47 -17.41 -1.62
C ALA A 95 -32.42 -17.30 -0.47
N ALA A 96 -32.10 -18.42 0.20
CA ALA A 96 -31.06 -18.48 1.21
C ALA A 96 -29.68 -18.09 0.65
N ARG A 97 -29.34 -18.56 -0.57
CA ARG A 97 -28.08 -18.18 -1.25
C ARG A 97 -28.02 -16.69 -1.58
N ARG A 98 -29.17 -16.10 -2.00
CA ARG A 98 -29.24 -14.65 -2.27
C ARG A 98 -29.04 -13.85 -0.98
N GLN A 99 -29.69 -14.26 0.10
CA GLN A 99 -29.54 -13.61 1.40
C GLN A 99 -28.09 -13.69 1.90
N ALA A 100 -27.45 -14.85 1.77
CA ALA A 100 -26.05 -15.05 2.13
C ALA A 100 -25.13 -14.11 1.32
N ARG A 101 -25.32 -13.99 -0.01
CA ARG A 101 -24.56 -13.05 -0.83
C ARG A 101 -24.73 -11.58 -0.41
N VAL A 102 -25.93 -11.18 -0.01
CA VAL A 102 -26.20 -9.82 0.48
C VAL A 102 -25.45 -9.58 1.80
N ARG A 103 -25.52 -10.56 2.72
CA ARG A 103 -24.79 -10.50 4.00
C ARG A 103 -23.27 -10.43 3.77
N ASP A 104 -22.68 -11.34 2.98
CA ASP A 104 -21.25 -11.38 2.74
C ASP A 104 -20.71 -10.08 2.14
N ARG A 105 -21.49 -9.45 1.25
CA ARG A 105 -21.16 -8.12 0.71
C ARG A 105 -21.22 -7.02 1.77
N ALA A 106 -22.21 -7.08 2.67
CA ALA A 106 -22.32 -6.11 3.77
C ALA A 106 -21.16 -6.26 4.75
N ASP A 107 -20.77 -7.51 5.08
CA ASP A 107 -19.67 -7.82 5.98
C ASP A 107 -18.30 -7.42 5.38
N THR A 108 -18.09 -7.70 4.08
CA THR A 108 -16.88 -7.26 3.37
C THR A 108 -16.77 -5.73 3.33
N ARG A 109 -17.90 -5.04 3.09
CA ARG A 109 -17.93 -3.57 3.14
C ARG A 109 -17.64 -3.05 4.56
N ALA A 110 -18.20 -3.67 5.59
CA ALA A 110 -17.92 -3.30 6.97
C ALA A 110 -16.43 -3.49 7.31
N LEU A 111 -15.81 -4.57 6.81
CA LEU A 111 -14.39 -4.83 6.96
C LEU A 111 -13.54 -3.78 6.24
N SER A 112 -13.89 -3.43 5.00
CA SER A 112 -13.21 -2.39 4.23
C SER A 112 -13.29 -1.03 4.91
N ASN A 113 -14.46 -0.65 5.40
CA ASN A 113 -14.66 0.60 6.13
C ASN A 113 -13.85 0.64 7.44
N TRP A 114 -13.86 -0.45 8.22
CA TRP A 114 -13.06 -0.56 9.42
C TRP A 114 -11.55 -0.36 9.12
N TRP A 115 -11.04 -0.97 8.07
CA TRP A 115 -9.63 -0.83 7.71
C TRP A 115 -9.30 0.58 7.18
N LEU A 116 -10.20 1.23 6.45
CA LEU A 116 -10.03 2.64 6.05
C LEU A 116 -9.98 3.58 7.26
N VAL A 117 -10.78 3.30 8.31
CA VAL A 117 -10.70 4.02 9.59
C VAL A 117 -9.35 3.80 10.26
N GLU A 118 -8.88 2.54 10.34
CA GLU A 118 -7.55 2.21 10.87
C GLU A 118 -6.44 2.96 10.12
N MET A 119 -6.46 2.94 8.77
CA MET A 119 -5.48 3.68 7.96
C MET A 119 -5.54 5.20 8.23
N ARG A 120 -6.73 5.76 8.43
CA ARG A 120 -6.93 7.20 8.71
C ARG A 120 -6.42 7.56 10.10
N GLU A 121 -6.63 6.72 11.12
CA GLU A 121 -6.43 7.06 12.51
C GLU A 121 -5.18 6.43 13.16
N SER A 122 -4.52 5.50 12.47
CA SER A 122 -3.31 4.84 13.00
C SER A 122 -2.23 5.86 13.37
N SER A 123 -1.65 5.69 14.56
CA SER A 123 -0.44 6.40 15.00
C SER A 123 0.84 5.83 14.38
N ALA A 124 0.74 4.68 13.72
CA ALA A 124 1.83 3.99 13.04
C ALA A 124 1.44 3.66 11.58
N PRO A 125 1.28 4.67 10.70
CA PRO A 125 0.76 4.47 9.34
C PRO A 125 1.56 3.50 8.49
N LEU A 126 2.85 3.30 8.76
CA LEU A 126 3.68 2.33 8.06
C LEU A 126 3.18 0.89 8.26
N ALA A 127 2.62 0.53 9.42
CA ALA A 127 2.04 -0.79 9.64
C ALA A 127 0.88 -1.05 8.67
N GLU A 128 0.00 -0.07 8.47
CA GLU A 128 -1.13 -0.16 7.53
C GLU A 128 -0.63 -0.18 6.07
N ARG A 129 0.40 0.63 5.75
CA ARG A 129 1.02 0.64 4.41
C ARG A 129 1.61 -0.72 4.05
N MET A 130 2.34 -1.34 4.98
CA MET A 130 2.91 -2.66 4.77
C MET A 130 1.85 -3.75 4.71
N THR A 131 0.78 -3.63 5.51
CA THR A 131 -0.37 -4.53 5.41
C THR A 131 -1.03 -4.44 4.02
N LEU A 132 -1.23 -3.22 3.50
CA LEU A 132 -1.78 -2.99 2.15
C LEU A 132 -0.83 -3.52 1.07
N PHE A 133 0.48 -3.36 1.25
CA PHE A 133 1.51 -3.94 0.37
C PHE A 133 1.40 -5.47 0.31
N TRP A 134 1.22 -6.15 1.45
CA TRP A 134 1.07 -7.60 1.48
C TRP A 134 -0.27 -8.08 0.91
N HIS A 135 -1.35 -7.33 1.11
CA HIS A 135 -2.62 -7.59 0.41
C HIS A 135 -2.51 -7.50 -1.11
N ASN A 136 -1.64 -6.60 -1.60
CA ASN A 136 -1.37 -6.51 -3.04
C ASN A 136 -0.41 -7.61 -3.52
N HIS A 137 0.56 -7.99 -2.70
CA HIS A 137 1.55 -9.01 -3.03
C HIS A 137 0.96 -10.43 -3.03
N PHE A 138 0.17 -10.78 -2.03
CA PHE A 138 -0.54 -12.05 -1.87
C PHE A 138 -2.02 -11.91 -2.23
N ALA A 139 -2.28 -11.27 -3.36
CA ALA A 139 -3.62 -10.92 -3.77
C ALA A 139 -4.60 -12.08 -3.64
N THR A 140 -5.59 -11.90 -2.76
CA THR A 140 -6.65 -12.87 -2.47
C THR A 140 -7.98 -12.15 -2.53
N SER A 141 -8.95 -12.66 -3.29
CA SER A 141 -10.22 -11.98 -3.52
C SER A 141 -11.38 -12.67 -2.81
N GLU A 142 -12.14 -11.89 -2.03
CA GLU A 142 -13.38 -12.32 -1.39
C GLU A 142 -14.41 -12.85 -2.41
N GLN A 143 -14.39 -12.37 -3.64
CA GLN A 143 -15.29 -12.82 -4.71
C GLN A 143 -15.25 -14.34 -4.96
N LYS A 144 -14.08 -14.99 -4.76
CA LYS A 144 -13.93 -16.45 -4.84
C LYS A 144 -13.93 -17.09 -3.45
N VAL A 145 -13.30 -16.47 -2.46
CA VAL A 145 -13.20 -16.99 -1.08
C VAL A 145 -14.56 -17.09 -0.41
N ARG A 146 -15.40 -16.06 -0.56
CA ARG A 146 -16.78 -15.98 -0.05
C ARG A 146 -16.88 -16.30 1.44
N GLN A 147 -15.95 -15.73 2.20
CA GLN A 147 -15.89 -15.91 3.66
C GLN A 147 -15.22 -14.67 4.27
N PRO A 148 -16.00 -13.62 4.58
CA PRO A 148 -15.47 -12.36 5.14
C PRO A 148 -14.66 -12.54 6.42
N GLN A 149 -15.04 -13.49 7.31
CA GLN A 149 -14.26 -13.84 8.48
C GLN A 149 -12.87 -14.38 8.12
N GLY A 150 -12.78 -15.20 7.04
CA GLY A 150 -11.53 -15.72 6.51
C GLY A 150 -10.63 -14.60 5.95
N MET A 151 -11.22 -13.61 5.28
CA MET A 151 -10.48 -12.43 4.82
C MET A 151 -9.96 -11.58 5.97
N TYR A 152 -10.72 -11.46 7.07
CA TYR A 152 -10.26 -10.79 8.28
C TYR A 152 -9.08 -11.53 8.94
N VAL A 153 -9.15 -12.86 9.04
CA VAL A 153 -8.04 -13.68 9.58
C VAL A 153 -6.78 -13.51 8.73
N GLN A 154 -6.90 -13.53 7.40
CA GLN A 154 -5.78 -13.27 6.50
C GLN A 154 -5.25 -11.83 6.64
N HIS A 155 -6.12 -10.84 6.84
CA HIS A 155 -5.70 -9.46 7.11
C HIS A 155 -4.85 -9.37 8.39
N LEU A 156 -5.27 -10.04 9.46
CA LEU A 156 -4.48 -10.09 10.71
C LEU A 156 -3.12 -10.76 10.49
N LEU A 157 -3.07 -11.81 9.66
CA LEU A 157 -1.82 -12.46 9.28
C LEU A 157 -0.87 -11.47 8.58
N PHE A 158 -1.34 -10.74 7.57
CA PHE A 158 -0.53 -9.73 6.90
C PHE A 158 -0.07 -8.62 7.84
N ARG A 159 -0.92 -8.19 8.76
CA ARG A 159 -0.59 -7.18 9.76
C ARG A 159 0.47 -7.69 10.75
N GLN A 160 0.34 -8.91 11.23
CA GLN A 160 1.30 -9.54 12.16
C GLN A 160 2.71 -9.59 11.57
N TYR A 161 2.81 -9.88 10.28
CA TYR A 161 4.10 -10.00 9.58
C TYR A 161 4.46 -8.76 8.75
N ALA A 162 3.77 -7.64 8.93
CA ALA A 162 3.93 -6.44 8.09
C ALA A 162 5.40 -6.03 7.91
N LEU A 163 6.18 -6.01 8.98
CA LEU A 163 7.62 -5.73 8.99
C LEU A 163 8.47 -6.93 9.47
N GLY A 164 7.82 -8.06 9.73
CA GLY A 164 8.44 -9.28 10.23
C GLY A 164 9.21 -10.07 9.17
N SER A 165 9.39 -11.37 9.45
CA SER A 165 10.05 -12.30 8.54
C SER A 165 9.16 -12.62 7.35
N PHE A 166 9.61 -12.27 6.13
CA PHE A 166 8.93 -12.67 4.89
C PHE A 166 8.88 -14.20 4.72
N ARG A 167 9.92 -14.91 5.18
CA ARG A 167 9.91 -16.38 5.19
C ARG A 167 8.73 -16.93 5.99
N ASP A 168 8.54 -16.43 7.21
CA ASP A 168 7.47 -16.89 8.08
C ASP A 168 6.10 -16.45 7.55
N LEU A 169 6.00 -15.25 6.97
CA LEU A 169 4.81 -14.79 6.27
C LEU A 169 4.44 -15.72 5.12
N LEU A 170 5.37 -16.07 4.23
CA LEU A 170 5.13 -16.98 3.10
C LEU A 170 4.70 -18.37 3.59
N GLN A 171 5.35 -18.92 4.64
CA GLN A 171 4.98 -20.18 5.27
C GLN A 171 3.56 -20.16 5.85
N ALA A 172 3.17 -19.03 6.44
CA ALA A 172 1.84 -18.87 7.02
C ALA A 172 0.76 -18.69 5.93
N VAL A 173 1.04 -17.86 4.91
CA VAL A 173 0.13 -17.64 3.77
C VAL A 173 -0.10 -18.94 2.98
N ALA A 174 0.91 -19.78 2.81
CA ALA A 174 0.77 -21.06 2.13
C ALA A 174 -0.22 -22.02 2.82
N ARG A 175 -0.47 -21.80 4.11
CA ARG A 175 -1.43 -22.58 4.93
C ARG A 175 -2.68 -21.78 5.30
N ASP A 176 -2.78 -20.54 4.83
CA ASP A 176 -3.96 -19.71 5.08
C ASP A 176 -5.18 -20.25 4.33
N PRO A 177 -6.33 -20.48 5.01
CA PRO A 177 -7.52 -21.01 4.37
C PRO A 177 -8.05 -20.18 3.20
N ALA A 178 -7.96 -18.84 3.27
CA ALA A 178 -8.40 -17.97 2.17
C ALA A 178 -7.50 -18.15 0.94
N MET A 179 -6.18 -18.24 1.12
CA MET A 179 -5.24 -18.53 0.05
C MET A 179 -5.43 -19.93 -0.54
N LEU A 180 -5.61 -20.96 0.30
CA LEU A 180 -5.89 -22.32 -0.17
C LEU A 180 -7.16 -22.41 -1.02
N VAL A 181 -8.20 -21.62 -0.69
CA VAL A 181 -9.41 -21.53 -1.51
C VAL A 181 -9.16 -20.72 -2.79
N TRP A 182 -8.47 -19.61 -2.67
CA TRP A 182 -8.21 -18.69 -3.80
C TRP A 182 -7.43 -19.35 -4.91
N LEU A 183 -6.39 -20.08 -4.60
CA LEU A 183 -5.50 -20.74 -5.58
C LEU A 183 -5.73 -22.24 -5.72
N ASP A 184 -6.91 -22.74 -5.31
CA ASP A 184 -7.34 -24.13 -5.44
C ASP A 184 -6.39 -25.15 -4.76
N GLY A 185 -5.61 -24.69 -3.77
CA GLY A 185 -4.69 -25.52 -3.00
C GLY A 185 -5.36 -26.69 -2.30
N GLY A 186 -6.63 -26.55 -1.91
CA GLY A 186 -7.45 -27.61 -1.34
C GLY A 186 -7.80 -28.75 -2.30
N SER A 187 -7.58 -28.60 -3.61
CA SER A 187 -7.75 -29.66 -4.61
C SER A 187 -6.44 -30.39 -4.96
N ASN A 188 -5.30 -29.92 -4.43
CA ASN A 188 -3.97 -30.46 -4.73
C ASN A 188 -3.72 -31.78 -3.96
N ARG A 189 -3.60 -32.90 -4.67
CA ARG A 189 -3.50 -34.25 -4.14
C ARG A 189 -2.38 -35.05 -4.80
N ALA A 190 -1.79 -36.01 -4.10
CA ALA A 190 -0.71 -36.86 -4.57
C ALA A 190 -0.99 -37.50 -5.95
N LYS A 191 -2.24 -37.94 -6.20
CA LYS A 191 -2.64 -38.59 -7.46
C LYS A 191 -3.09 -37.62 -8.55
N ALA A 192 -3.32 -36.35 -8.20
CA ALA A 192 -3.77 -35.28 -9.11
C ALA A 192 -3.20 -33.96 -8.62
N PRO A 193 -1.89 -33.71 -8.79
CA PRO A 193 -1.28 -32.46 -8.36
C PRO A 193 -1.92 -31.28 -9.10
N ASN A 194 -2.21 -30.20 -8.32
CA ASN A 194 -2.68 -28.93 -8.86
C ASN A 194 -1.53 -27.92 -8.80
N GLU A 195 -1.10 -27.45 -9.95
CA GLU A 195 0.07 -26.58 -10.10
C GLU A 195 -0.20 -25.11 -9.79
N ASN A 196 -1.47 -24.70 -9.69
CA ASN A 196 -1.85 -23.29 -9.63
C ASN A 196 -1.12 -22.55 -8.49
N PHE A 197 -1.24 -23.04 -7.25
CA PHE A 197 -0.57 -22.44 -6.12
C PHE A 197 0.97 -22.47 -6.24
N ALA A 198 1.53 -23.57 -6.72
CA ALA A 198 2.99 -23.71 -6.88
C ALA A 198 3.54 -22.70 -7.91
N ARG A 199 2.83 -22.51 -9.00
CA ARG A 199 3.18 -21.55 -10.05
C ARG A 199 3.16 -20.13 -9.48
N GLU A 200 2.10 -19.74 -8.79
CA GLU A 200 1.97 -18.39 -8.22
C GLU A 200 3.02 -18.11 -7.14
N VAL A 201 3.38 -19.12 -6.34
CA VAL A 201 4.48 -18.99 -5.36
C VAL A 201 5.79 -18.64 -6.06
N MET A 202 6.12 -19.30 -7.18
CA MET A 202 7.36 -19.03 -7.90
C MET A 202 7.27 -17.75 -8.71
N GLU A 203 6.19 -17.53 -9.44
CA GLU A 203 6.05 -16.40 -10.38
C GLU A 203 5.80 -15.08 -9.66
N LEU A 204 4.81 -15.04 -8.74
CA LEU A 204 4.30 -13.80 -8.18
C LEU A 204 4.74 -13.52 -6.75
N PHE A 205 5.04 -14.58 -5.97
CA PHE A 205 5.26 -14.40 -4.54
C PHE A 205 6.73 -14.48 -4.12
N ALA A 206 7.59 -15.24 -4.81
CA ALA A 206 8.93 -15.50 -4.29
C ALA A 206 10.11 -15.32 -5.26
N LEU A 207 9.97 -15.58 -6.56
CA LEU A 207 11.11 -15.61 -7.49
C LEU A 207 10.99 -14.62 -8.65
N GLY A 208 9.80 -14.52 -9.24
CA GLY A 208 9.56 -13.84 -10.51
C GLY A 208 9.79 -14.75 -11.73
N GLU A 209 9.28 -14.32 -12.88
CA GLU A 209 9.38 -15.05 -14.16
C GLU A 209 10.84 -15.28 -14.55
N GLY A 210 11.13 -16.42 -15.18
CA GLY A 210 12.46 -16.76 -15.70
C GLY A 210 13.43 -17.36 -14.69
N HIS A 211 13.04 -17.52 -13.42
CA HIS A 211 13.90 -18.05 -12.36
C HIS A 211 13.52 -19.47 -11.91
N TYR A 212 12.64 -20.14 -12.62
CA TYR A 212 12.19 -21.50 -12.36
C TYR A 212 11.82 -22.18 -13.69
N THR A 213 11.66 -23.50 -13.67
CA THR A 213 11.21 -24.31 -14.82
C THR A 213 9.82 -24.88 -14.56
N GLU A 214 9.15 -25.34 -15.61
CA GLU A 214 7.88 -26.09 -15.50
C GLU A 214 8.05 -27.40 -14.70
N ALA A 215 9.25 -27.98 -14.69
CA ALA A 215 9.55 -29.14 -13.86
C ALA A 215 9.54 -28.75 -12.37
N ASP A 216 10.12 -27.62 -12.01
CA ASP A 216 10.09 -27.10 -10.62
C ASP A 216 8.66 -26.84 -10.15
N VAL A 217 7.81 -26.27 -11.01
CA VAL A 217 6.39 -26.05 -10.68
C VAL A 217 5.68 -27.36 -10.37
N ARG A 218 5.85 -28.39 -11.21
CA ARG A 218 5.23 -29.71 -10.98
C ARG A 218 5.72 -30.35 -9.69
N GLU A 219 7.02 -30.31 -9.44
CA GLU A 219 7.62 -30.90 -8.24
C GLU A 219 7.22 -30.15 -6.96
N ALA A 220 7.11 -28.81 -7.02
CA ALA A 220 6.58 -28.02 -5.92
C ALA A 220 5.09 -28.30 -5.68
N ALA A 221 4.28 -28.47 -6.73
CA ALA A 221 2.88 -28.86 -6.57
C ALA A 221 2.74 -30.21 -5.85
N ARG A 222 3.61 -31.20 -6.12
CA ARG A 222 3.69 -32.46 -5.37
C ARG A 222 4.04 -32.21 -3.88
N ALA A 223 4.99 -31.31 -3.61
CA ALA A 223 5.38 -30.94 -2.24
C ALA A 223 4.26 -30.22 -1.47
N PHE A 224 3.41 -29.47 -2.17
CA PHE A 224 2.30 -28.71 -1.58
C PHE A 224 1.00 -29.52 -1.49
N SER A 225 0.99 -30.78 -1.90
CA SER A 225 -0.20 -31.64 -1.85
C SER A 225 -0.63 -31.98 -0.43
N GLY A 226 -1.88 -32.38 -0.25
CA GLY A 226 -2.42 -32.87 1.01
C GLY A 226 -3.00 -31.80 1.93
N TRP A 227 -2.93 -30.52 1.59
CA TRP A 227 -3.58 -29.46 2.35
C TRP A 227 -5.03 -29.24 1.88
N GLY A 228 -5.90 -28.87 2.80
CA GLY A 228 -7.30 -28.57 2.53
C GLY A 228 -7.88 -27.63 3.57
N VAL A 229 -9.13 -27.17 3.35
CA VAL A 229 -9.86 -26.28 4.26
C VAL A 229 -11.07 -27.02 4.83
N ARG A 230 -11.13 -27.13 6.15
CA ARG A 230 -12.32 -27.58 6.87
C ARG A 230 -13.31 -26.42 6.93
N ARG A 231 -14.40 -26.55 6.18
CA ARG A 231 -15.37 -25.46 5.96
C ARG A 231 -16.23 -25.13 7.19
N THR A 232 -16.29 -26.02 8.20
CA THR A 232 -17.10 -25.81 9.39
C THR A 232 -16.53 -24.78 10.36
N ASP A 233 -15.21 -24.62 10.38
CA ASP A 233 -14.48 -23.70 11.27
C ASP A 233 -13.39 -22.90 10.56
N TRP A 234 -13.33 -23.00 9.22
CA TRP A 234 -12.39 -22.28 8.37
C TRP A 234 -10.92 -22.52 8.72
N GLN A 235 -10.58 -23.79 9.10
CA GLN A 235 -9.21 -24.16 9.44
C GLN A 235 -8.53 -24.93 8.30
N ALA A 236 -7.28 -24.60 8.06
CA ALA A 236 -6.43 -25.42 7.20
C ALA A 236 -6.16 -26.77 7.86
N THR A 237 -6.24 -27.84 7.09
CA THR A 237 -6.00 -29.20 7.57
C THR A 237 -5.06 -29.94 6.64
N PHE A 238 -4.09 -30.63 7.23
CA PHE A 238 -3.22 -31.53 6.47
C PHE A 238 -3.79 -32.96 6.47
N GLN A 239 -3.85 -33.55 5.30
CA GLN A 239 -4.40 -34.89 5.05
C GLN A 239 -3.29 -35.80 4.53
N PRO A 240 -2.61 -36.59 5.39
CA PRO A 240 -1.44 -37.40 5.01
C PRO A 240 -1.70 -38.35 3.86
N ARG A 241 -2.94 -38.89 3.75
CA ARG A 241 -3.33 -39.82 2.66
C ARG A 241 -3.39 -39.13 1.28
N GLN A 242 -3.43 -37.81 1.23
CA GLN A 242 -3.46 -37.02 0.00
C GLN A 242 -2.10 -36.35 -0.29
N PHE A 243 -1.12 -36.52 0.58
CA PHE A 243 0.24 -36.00 0.42
C PHE A 243 1.12 -36.93 -0.39
N ASP A 244 1.89 -36.40 -1.33
CA ASP A 244 2.95 -37.12 -2.02
C ASP A 244 4.22 -37.14 -1.18
N ALA A 245 4.50 -38.28 -0.53
CA ALA A 245 5.66 -38.48 0.33
C ALA A 245 6.93 -38.91 -0.45
N GLY A 246 6.85 -39.10 -1.77
CA GLY A 246 7.98 -39.46 -2.64
C GLY A 246 9.06 -38.38 -2.72
N PRO A 247 10.25 -38.71 -3.20
CA PRO A 247 11.28 -37.71 -3.50
C PRO A 247 10.82 -36.77 -4.62
N LYS A 248 11.28 -35.53 -4.56
CA LYS A 248 10.99 -34.47 -5.55
C LYS A 248 12.28 -33.76 -5.87
N THR A 249 12.41 -33.28 -7.12
CA THR A 249 13.59 -32.54 -7.57
C THR A 249 13.21 -31.09 -7.81
N LEU A 250 13.69 -30.19 -6.93
CA LEU A 250 13.49 -28.75 -7.06
C LEU A 250 14.84 -28.08 -7.30
N PHE A 251 14.94 -27.24 -8.33
CA PHE A 251 16.17 -26.51 -8.69
C PHE A 251 17.41 -27.44 -8.74
N GLY A 252 17.23 -28.65 -9.28
CA GLY A 252 18.29 -29.65 -9.43
C GLY A 252 18.63 -30.44 -8.15
N VAL A 253 18.01 -30.16 -7.00
CA VAL A 253 18.21 -30.88 -5.74
C VAL A 253 17.06 -31.83 -5.47
N THR A 254 17.39 -33.13 -5.30
CA THR A 254 16.40 -34.18 -5.00
C THR A 254 16.33 -34.43 -3.49
N ALA A 255 15.15 -34.24 -2.89
CA ALA A 255 14.89 -34.50 -1.48
C ALA A 255 13.42 -34.89 -1.23
N ARG A 256 13.08 -35.28 0.00
CA ARG A 256 11.68 -35.48 0.41
C ARG A 256 11.09 -34.15 0.88
N TYR A 257 10.75 -33.29 -0.08
CA TYR A 257 10.15 -32.01 0.21
C TYR A 257 8.68 -32.18 0.66
N ASP A 258 8.33 -31.47 1.73
CA ASP A 258 6.98 -31.05 2.09
C ASP A 258 6.80 -29.56 1.74
N MET A 259 5.62 -28.98 2.02
CA MET A 259 5.34 -27.57 1.75
C MET A 259 6.36 -26.65 2.42
N GLY A 260 6.71 -26.87 3.67
CA GLY A 260 7.61 -26.03 4.42
C GLY A 260 9.03 -26.02 3.85
N SER A 261 9.61 -27.20 3.69
CA SER A 261 10.99 -27.37 3.17
C SER A 261 11.10 -26.97 1.70
N ALA A 262 10.05 -27.15 0.89
CA ALA A 262 10.05 -26.66 -0.49
C ALA A 262 10.00 -25.13 -0.58
N LEU A 263 9.19 -24.46 0.26
CA LEU A 263 9.18 -23.00 0.35
C LEU A 263 10.54 -22.44 0.80
N ASP A 264 11.18 -23.07 1.78
CA ASP A 264 12.54 -22.70 2.22
C ASP A 264 13.56 -22.85 1.10
N HIS A 265 13.45 -23.93 0.30
CA HIS A 265 14.34 -24.16 -0.83
C HIS A 265 14.10 -23.16 -1.97
N ILE A 266 12.85 -22.75 -2.21
CA ILE A 266 12.50 -21.66 -3.14
C ILE A 266 13.13 -20.33 -2.66
N LEU A 267 13.01 -20.00 -1.38
CA LEU A 267 13.59 -18.80 -0.83
C LEU A 267 15.12 -18.81 -0.82
N ALA A 268 15.75 -19.99 -0.80
CA ALA A 268 17.21 -20.12 -0.90
C ALA A 268 17.74 -19.70 -2.28
N GLN A 269 16.90 -19.66 -3.32
CA GLN A 269 17.32 -19.26 -4.67
C GLN A 269 17.85 -17.82 -4.69
N PRO A 270 18.89 -17.50 -5.46
CA PRO A 270 19.53 -16.17 -5.50
C PRO A 270 18.53 -15.03 -5.80
N ALA A 271 17.56 -15.28 -6.67
CA ALA A 271 16.58 -14.27 -7.11
C ALA A 271 15.60 -13.84 -6.02
N SER A 272 15.26 -14.71 -5.05
CA SER A 272 14.14 -14.48 -4.12
C SER A 272 14.25 -13.18 -3.32
N ALA A 273 15.37 -12.93 -2.66
CA ALA A 273 15.51 -11.73 -1.84
C ALA A 273 15.47 -10.46 -2.70
N ARG A 274 16.06 -10.51 -3.88
CA ARG A 274 16.04 -9.40 -4.83
C ARG A 274 14.63 -9.11 -5.34
N PHE A 275 13.86 -10.13 -5.63
CA PHE A 275 12.47 -10.00 -6.08
C PHE A 275 11.61 -9.23 -5.06
N ILE A 276 11.71 -9.57 -3.78
CA ILE A 276 10.98 -8.88 -2.71
C ILE A 276 11.46 -7.44 -2.56
N VAL A 277 12.77 -7.22 -2.55
CA VAL A 277 13.35 -5.88 -2.42
C VAL A 277 12.99 -4.98 -3.59
N ASP A 278 12.95 -5.49 -4.82
CA ASP A 278 12.54 -4.71 -5.99
C ASP A 278 11.07 -4.27 -5.90
N LYS A 279 10.18 -5.08 -5.30
CA LYS A 279 8.79 -4.68 -5.01
C LYS A 279 8.74 -3.60 -3.93
N LEU A 280 9.50 -3.75 -2.83
CA LEU A 280 9.60 -2.72 -1.79
C LEU A 280 10.18 -1.41 -2.34
N TRP A 281 11.17 -1.49 -3.22
CA TRP A 281 11.72 -0.30 -3.88
C TRP A 281 10.66 0.46 -4.65
N ARG A 282 9.90 -0.25 -5.50
CA ARG A 282 8.83 0.36 -6.30
C ARG A 282 7.72 0.96 -5.47
N GLU A 283 7.47 0.41 -4.30
CA GLU A 283 6.44 0.92 -3.37
C GLU A 283 6.90 2.20 -2.66
N PHE A 284 8.17 2.25 -2.21
CA PHE A 284 8.64 3.29 -1.29
C PHE A 284 9.63 4.27 -1.89
N VAL A 285 10.38 3.92 -2.91
CA VAL A 285 11.47 4.77 -3.44
C VAL A 285 11.16 5.36 -4.81
N SER A 286 11.16 4.54 -5.85
CA SER A 286 10.96 4.99 -7.23
C SER A 286 10.61 3.82 -8.15
N PRO A 287 10.16 4.10 -9.39
CA PRO A 287 9.79 3.06 -10.35
C PRO A 287 10.90 2.07 -10.69
N THR A 288 12.11 2.59 -10.81
CA THR A 288 13.26 1.82 -11.26
C THR A 288 14.24 1.63 -10.10
N PRO A 289 14.50 0.38 -9.68
CA PRO A 289 15.44 0.10 -8.61
C PRO A 289 16.88 0.47 -8.96
N ASP A 290 17.58 1.12 -8.01
CA ASP A 290 19.04 1.19 -8.02
C ASP A 290 19.60 -0.20 -7.71
N LEU A 291 20.38 -0.76 -8.65
CA LEU A 291 20.85 -2.14 -8.56
C LEU A 291 21.76 -2.37 -7.36
N ARG A 292 22.60 -1.39 -7.02
CA ARG A 292 23.57 -1.48 -5.92
C ARG A 292 22.86 -1.43 -4.55
N VAL A 293 21.95 -0.46 -4.38
CA VAL A 293 21.20 -0.33 -3.12
C VAL A 293 20.26 -1.51 -2.93
N ALA A 294 19.54 -1.92 -3.96
CA ALA A 294 18.63 -3.07 -3.89
C ALA A 294 19.42 -4.39 -3.64
N GLY A 295 20.63 -4.52 -4.17
CA GLY A 295 21.50 -5.64 -3.85
C GLY A 295 21.90 -5.67 -2.37
N ARG A 296 22.27 -4.52 -1.77
CA ARG A 296 22.54 -4.42 -0.33
C ARG A 296 21.32 -4.74 0.51
N ALA A 297 20.15 -4.19 0.15
CA ALA A 297 18.91 -4.47 0.87
C ALA A 297 18.50 -5.96 0.80
N ALA A 298 18.75 -6.64 -0.32
CA ALA A 298 18.53 -8.07 -0.46
C ALA A 298 19.49 -8.91 0.39
N ALA A 299 20.75 -8.48 0.51
CA ALA A 299 21.71 -9.12 1.42
C ALA A 299 21.29 -8.95 2.88
N GLU A 300 20.86 -7.74 3.29
CA GLU A 300 20.37 -7.48 4.65
C GLU A 300 19.07 -8.24 4.96
N LEU A 301 18.14 -8.37 4.00
CA LEU A 301 16.96 -9.19 4.16
C LEU A 301 17.31 -10.64 4.52
N ARG A 302 18.26 -11.24 3.79
CA ARG A 302 18.74 -12.62 4.07
C ARG A 302 19.48 -12.74 5.39
N ALA A 303 20.43 -11.83 5.65
CA ALA A 303 21.29 -11.86 6.84
C ALA A 303 20.49 -11.70 8.14
N ASN A 304 19.34 -11.01 8.08
CA ASN A 304 18.46 -10.76 9.23
C ASN A 304 17.23 -11.70 9.24
N GLY A 305 17.34 -12.94 8.77
CA GLY A 305 16.27 -13.93 8.84
C GLY A 305 15.02 -13.54 8.05
N TRP A 306 15.20 -12.91 6.90
CA TRP A 306 14.12 -12.42 6.04
C TRP A 306 13.26 -11.30 6.66
N ARG A 307 13.77 -10.56 7.63
CA ARG A 307 13.04 -9.43 8.23
C ARG A 307 12.90 -8.29 7.24
N THR A 308 11.66 -7.98 6.89
CA THR A 308 11.33 -6.92 5.93
C THR A 308 11.77 -5.54 6.43
N SER A 309 11.70 -5.28 7.75
CA SER A 309 12.20 -4.04 8.35
C SER A 309 13.70 -3.81 8.09
N ALA A 310 14.52 -4.85 8.06
CA ALA A 310 15.95 -4.72 7.77
C ALA A 310 16.20 -4.22 6.33
N ALA A 311 15.51 -4.82 5.35
CA ALA A 311 15.58 -4.36 3.97
C ALA A 311 15.04 -2.94 3.81
N LEU A 312 13.88 -2.65 4.40
CA LEU A 312 13.25 -1.33 4.30
C LEU A 312 14.13 -0.24 4.93
N ARG A 313 14.81 -0.53 6.04
CA ARG A 313 15.80 0.38 6.64
C ARG A 313 16.90 0.77 5.65
N VAL A 314 17.46 -0.19 4.91
CA VAL A 314 18.49 0.10 3.88
C VAL A 314 17.92 0.99 2.78
N LEU A 315 16.70 0.73 2.33
CA LEU A 315 16.06 1.52 1.28
C LEU A 315 15.81 2.96 1.74
N LEU A 316 15.23 3.15 2.93
CA LEU A 316 14.87 4.47 3.48
C LEU A 316 16.10 5.29 3.93
N LEU A 317 17.27 4.67 4.13
CA LEU A 317 18.53 5.36 4.44
C LEU A 317 19.44 5.50 3.23
N SER A 318 18.96 5.21 2.02
CA SER A 318 19.76 5.31 0.81
C SER A 318 19.71 6.71 0.19
N ASP A 319 20.81 7.14 -0.44
CA ASP A 319 20.87 8.41 -1.17
C ASP A 319 19.74 8.57 -2.21
N PRO A 320 19.40 7.53 -3.02
CA PRO A 320 18.27 7.64 -3.94
C PRO A 320 16.94 7.95 -3.29
N PHE A 321 16.68 7.50 -2.05
CA PHE A 321 15.43 7.82 -1.35
C PHE A 321 15.31 9.31 -1.06
N TRP A 322 16.40 9.97 -0.66
CA TRP A 322 16.42 11.39 -0.30
C TRP A 322 16.66 12.32 -1.47
N ALA A 323 17.02 11.79 -2.63
CA ALA A 323 17.30 12.59 -3.83
C ALA A 323 16.09 13.45 -4.24
N PRO A 324 16.29 14.72 -4.62
CA PRO A 324 15.21 15.55 -5.17
C PRO A 324 14.50 14.91 -6.36
N ALA A 325 15.24 14.17 -7.19
CA ALA A 325 14.71 13.48 -8.37
C ALA A 325 13.71 12.33 -8.05
N THR A 326 13.64 11.87 -6.79
CA THR A 326 12.69 10.85 -6.38
C THR A 326 11.45 11.42 -5.68
N ARG A 327 11.39 12.74 -5.47
CA ARG A 327 10.21 13.40 -4.91
C ARG A 327 9.15 13.57 -6.00
N GLY A 328 7.90 13.24 -5.70
CA GLY A 328 6.79 13.36 -6.65
C GLY A 328 6.86 12.40 -7.85
N VAL A 329 7.62 11.30 -7.80
CA VAL A 329 7.71 10.34 -8.92
C VAL A 329 6.75 9.16 -8.80
N LEU A 330 6.16 8.93 -7.63
CA LEU A 330 5.19 7.87 -7.44
C LEU A 330 3.77 8.45 -7.46
N VAL A 331 2.86 7.75 -8.14
CA VAL A 331 1.44 8.08 -8.15
C VAL A 331 0.79 7.51 -6.90
N LYS A 332 0.00 8.31 -6.19
CA LYS A 332 -0.83 7.84 -5.07
C LYS A 332 -1.82 6.80 -5.59
N SER A 333 -1.89 5.64 -4.94
CA SER A 333 -2.99 4.70 -5.18
C SER A 333 -4.34 5.33 -4.78
N PRO A 334 -5.49 4.77 -5.20
CA PRO A 334 -6.79 5.28 -4.78
C PRO A 334 -6.96 5.40 -3.26
N VAL A 335 -6.50 4.40 -2.52
CA VAL A 335 -6.53 4.41 -1.04
C VAL A 335 -5.59 5.49 -0.49
N GLU A 336 -4.37 5.63 -1.04
CA GLU A 336 -3.44 6.69 -0.62
C GLU A 336 -3.98 8.08 -0.90
N LEU A 337 -4.67 8.29 -2.01
CA LEU A 337 -5.31 9.57 -2.31
C LEU A 337 -6.42 9.86 -1.30
N ALA A 338 -7.34 8.93 -1.13
CA ALA A 338 -8.54 9.16 -0.32
C ALA A 338 -8.20 9.30 1.17
N VAL A 339 -7.52 8.30 1.74
CA VAL A 339 -7.09 8.32 3.15
C VAL A 339 -6.06 9.43 3.39
N GLY A 340 -5.13 9.63 2.43
CA GLY A 340 -4.13 10.69 2.51
C GLY A 340 -4.75 12.08 2.56
N THR A 341 -5.80 12.35 1.78
CA THR A 341 -6.54 13.61 1.86
C THR A 341 -7.16 13.81 3.26
N LEU A 342 -7.79 12.77 3.81
CA LEU A 342 -8.38 12.85 5.15
C LEU A 342 -7.33 13.09 6.24
N ARG A 343 -6.17 12.42 6.16
CA ARG A 343 -5.08 12.60 7.15
C ARG A 343 -4.38 13.95 7.00
N GLN A 344 -4.01 14.32 5.79
CA GLN A 344 -3.23 15.53 5.51
C GLN A 344 -3.90 16.79 6.04
N PHE A 345 -5.23 16.87 5.90
CA PHE A 345 -6.03 17.98 6.39
C PHE A 345 -6.70 17.71 7.76
N ASP A 346 -6.41 16.56 8.36
CA ASP A 346 -7.05 16.13 9.62
C ASP A 346 -8.60 16.20 9.56
N LEU A 347 -9.16 15.75 8.44
CA LEU A 347 -10.60 15.76 8.23
C LEU A 347 -11.28 14.66 9.05
N ALA A 348 -12.26 15.03 9.87
CA ALA A 348 -13.11 14.06 10.54
C ALA A 348 -14.26 13.64 9.60
N LEU A 349 -14.52 12.34 9.54
CA LEU A 349 -15.57 11.74 8.73
C LEU A 349 -16.33 10.71 9.57
N ASP A 350 -17.67 10.80 9.62
CA ASP A 350 -18.51 9.92 10.44
C ASP A 350 -18.92 8.62 9.74
N ASP A 351 -18.78 8.55 8.41
CA ASP A 351 -19.06 7.37 7.59
C ASP A 351 -18.06 7.27 6.44
N PHE A 352 -17.34 6.17 6.34
CA PHE A 352 -16.33 5.90 5.31
C PHE A 352 -16.91 5.26 4.04
N GLY A 353 -18.20 4.98 3.96
CA GLY A 353 -18.85 4.44 2.76
C GLY A 353 -18.57 5.23 1.47
N PRO A 354 -18.57 6.57 1.47
CA PRO A 354 -18.17 7.35 0.29
C PRO A 354 -16.71 7.16 -0.12
N VAL A 355 -15.82 6.90 0.83
CA VAL A 355 -14.39 6.64 0.58
C VAL A 355 -14.19 5.24 0.01
N GLU A 356 -14.82 4.24 0.61
CA GLU A 356 -14.83 2.85 0.11
C GLU A 356 -15.36 2.78 -1.32
N ALA A 357 -16.51 3.41 -1.58
CA ALA A 357 -17.11 3.46 -2.91
C ALA A 357 -16.20 4.18 -3.93
N LEU A 358 -15.45 5.22 -3.51
CA LEU A 358 -14.50 5.91 -4.37
C LEU A 358 -13.32 5.00 -4.73
N THR A 359 -12.68 4.39 -3.72
CA THR A 359 -11.50 3.53 -3.96
C THR A 359 -11.84 2.34 -4.86
N GLY A 360 -13.04 1.75 -4.69
CA GLY A 360 -13.57 0.71 -5.58
C GLY A 360 -13.76 1.21 -7.01
N ARG A 361 -14.41 2.37 -7.23
CA ARG A 361 -14.55 2.96 -8.58
C ARG A 361 -13.22 3.32 -9.24
N LEU A 362 -12.22 3.68 -8.46
CA LEU A 362 -10.88 3.96 -8.95
C LEU A 362 -10.03 2.67 -9.15
N GLY A 363 -10.61 1.49 -8.93
CA GLY A 363 -9.99 0.19 -9.20
C GLY A 363 -9.21 -0.41 -8.03
N GLN A 364 -9.27 0.20 -6.83
CA GLN A 364 -8.67 -0.39 -5.61
C GLN A 364 -9.76 -0.71 -4.57
N ASP A 365 -10.54 -1.75 -4.87
CA ASP A 365 -11.55 -2.29 -3.95
C ASP A 365 -10.85 -3.21 -2.93
N LEU A 366 -10.87 -2.82 -1.65
CA LEU A 366 -10.20 -3.56 -0.59
C LEU A 366 -10.80 -4.97 -0.44
N PHE A 367 -9.94 -5.97 -0.22
CA PHE A 367 -10.29 -7.40 -0.19
C PHE A 367 -10.81 -7.98 -1.51
N GLN A 368 -10.82 -7.20 -2.59
CA GLN A 368 -11.30 -7.63 -3.90
C GLN A 368 -10.34 -7.24 -5.04
N PRO A 369 -9.05 -7.67 -4.96
CA PRO A 369 -8.15 -7.48 -6.09
C PRO A 369 -8.71 -8.15 -7.35
N PRO A 370 -8.49 -7.59 -8.55
CA PRO A 370 -9.10 -8.07 -9.78
C PRO A 370 -8.61 -9.46 -10.21
N ASN A 371 -7.41 -9.84 -9.82
CA ASN A 371 -6.79 -11.12 -10.11
C ASN A 371 -5.62 -11.41 -9.15
N VAL A 372 -4.93 -12.53 -9.35
CA VAL A 372 -3.80 -12.98 -8.53
C VAL A 372 -2.57 -12.05 -8.59
N LYS A 373 -2.43 -11.24 -9.64
CA LYS A 373 -1.34 -10.24 -9.77
C LYS A 373 -1.57 -8.99 -8.89
N GLY A 374 -2.74 -8.89 -8.27
CA GLY A 374 -3.12 -7.77 -7.40
C GLY A 374 -3.72 -6.59 -8.15
N TRP A 375 -3.76 -5.44 -7.46
CA TRP A 375 -4.17 -4.19 -8.06
C TRP A 375 -3.08 -3.63 -8.97
N ALA A 376 -3.51 -2.96 -10.04
CA ALA A 376 -2.60 -2.22 -10.89
C ALA A 376 -1.81 -1.20 -10.06
N GLY A 377 -0.54 -1.01 -10.40
CA GLY A 377 0.31 -0.05 -9.71
C GLY A 377 0.64 1.15 -10.60
N TYR A 378 1.16 2.21 -9.96
CA TYR A 378 1.85 3.26 -10.66
C TYR A 378 0.98 4.13 -11.55
N THR A 379 1.45 4.40 -12.79
CA THR A 379 0.71 5.19 -13.78
C THR A 379 -0.60 4.54 -14.23
N ALA A 380 -0.78 3.23 -14.04
CA ALA A 380 -2.04 2.56 -14.33
C ALA A 380 -3.22 3.00 -13.44
N TRP A 381 -2.95 3.74 -12.36
CA TRP A 381 -3.99 4.40 -11.55
C TRP A 381 -4.58 5.65 -12.20
N ILE A 382 -3.98 6.16 -13.27
CA ILE A 382 -4.38 7.43 -13.89
C ILE A 382 -4.68 7.22 -15.37
N ASP A 383 -5.92 7.39 -15.73
CA ASP A 383 -6.44 7.65 -17.06
C ASP A 383 -7.36 8.88 -17.04
N GLY A 384 -7.99 9.21 -18.15
CA GLY A 384 -8.86 10.39 -18.24
C GLY A 384 -10.06 10.32 -17.29
N ALA A 385 -10.66 9.15 -17.12
CA ALA A 385 -11.84 8.95 -16.26
C ALA A 385 -11.46 8.94 -14.78
N THR A 386 -10.44 8.17 -14.43
CA THR A 386 -9.96 8.06 -13.05
C THR A 386 -9.38 9.38 -12.55
N LEU A 387 -8.64 10.14 -13.38
CA LEU A 387 -8.13 11.46 -13.01
C LEU A 387 -9.26 12.44 -12.70
N LEU A 388 -10.33 12.42 -13.50
CA LEU A 388 -11.51 13.25 -13.25
C LEU A 388 -12.18 12.89 -11.93
N GLU A 389 -12.39 11.61 -11.65
CA GLU A 389 -13.00 11.15 -10.38
C GLU A 389 -12.12 11.50 -9.17
N ARG A 390 -10.79 11.40 -9.29
CA ARG A 390 -9.82 11.81 -8.25
C ARG A 390 -9.95 13.30 -7.93
N LYS A 391 -10.00 14.16 -8.96
CA LYS A 391 -10.18 15.61 -8.79
C LYS A 391 -11.56 15.93 -8.21
N ARG A 392 -12.63 15.30 -8.72
CA ARG A 392 -13.98 15.46 -8.19
C ARG A 392 -14.11 15.07 -6.72
N PHE A 393 -13.35 14.08 -6.26
CA PHE A 393 -13.36 13.71 -4.85
C PHE A 393 -12.83 14.85 -3.98
N THR A 394 -11.61 15.35 -4.23
CA THR A 394 -11.02 16.44 -3.45
C THR A 394 -11.85 17.71 -3.55
N GLU A 395 -12.33 18.05 -4.75
CA GLU A 395 -13.21 19.19 -4.96
C GLU A 395 -14.50 19.09 -4.13
N ARG A 396 -15.19 17.94 -4.15
CA ARG A 396 -16.43 17.73 -3.37
C ARG A 396 -16.18 17.83 -1.85
N VAL A 397 -15.04 17.33 -1.36
CA VAL A 397 -14.68 17.46 0.06
C VAL A 397 -14.60 18.94 0.44
N PHE A 398 -13.84 19.74 -0.31
CA PHE A 398 -13.67 21.16 0.02
C PHE A 398 -14.92 21.97 -0.23
N LEU A 399 -15.67 21.74 -1.32
CA LEU A 399 -16.96 22.41 -1.56
C LEU A 399 -17.99 22.09 -0.47
N ALA A 400 -18.00 20.86 0.05
CA ALA A 400 -18.86 20.51 1.17
C ALA A 400 -18.55 21.34 2.43
N LEU A 401 -17.28 21.61 2.67
CA LEU A 401 -16.81 22.44 3.79
C LEU A 401 -17.05 23.94 3.53
N GLU A 402 -16.84 24.41 2.30
CA GLU A 402 -17.09 25.81 1.90
C GLU A 402 -18.57 26.19 2.02
N ASN A 403 -19.48 25.29 1.58
CA ASN A 403 -20.93 25.50 1.59
C ASN A 403 -21.59 25.05 2.91
N GLY A 404 -20.83 24.50 3.82
CA GLY A 404 -21.35 23.95 5.08
C GLY A 404 -21.54 24.98 6.18
N ALA A 405 -22.17 24.54 7.27
CA ALA A 405 -22.37 25.35 8.46
C ALA A 405 -21.09 25.48 9.31
N GLY A 406 -20.92 26.58 9.99
CA GLY A 406 -19.83 26.88 10.90
C GLY A 406 -19.39 28.34 10.80
N THR A 407 -18.92 28.91 11.90
CA THR A 407 -18.39 30.27 11.92
C THR A 407 -16.93 30.28 11.56
N MET A 408 -16.46 31.32 10.86
CA MET A 408 -15.02 31.52 10.61
C MET A 408 -14.28 31.90 11.90
N ALA A 409 -14.99 32.26 12.96
CA ALA A 409 -14.40 32.75 14.21
C ALA A 409 -13.68 31.62 14.98
N ASP A 410 -14.22 30.41 15.00
CA ASP A 410 -13.61 29.22 15.62
C ASP A 410 -12.83 28.36 14.62
N GLY A 411 -12.88 28.71 13.31
CA GLY A 411 -12.18 28.01 12.24
C GLY A 411 -12.77 26.64 11.85
N ALA A 412 -13.76 26.14 12.60
CA ALA A 412 -14.35 24.84 12.37
C ALA A 412 -15.44 24.89 11.29
N ARG A 413 -15.35 24.01 10.29
CA ARG A 413 -16.31 23.86 9.20
C ARG A 413 -16.89 22.46 9.19
N ARG A 414 -18.19 22.35 8.88
CA ARG A 414 -18.91 21.09 8.76
C ARG A 414 -19.69 21.06 7.45
N GLY A 415 -19.57 19.97 6.70
CA GLY A 415 -20.25 19.78 5.44
C GLY A 415 -20.78 18.35 5.26
N ARG A 416 -21.26 18.02 4.08
CA ARG A 416 -21.71 16.66 3.73
C ARG A 416 -21.02 16.16 2.47
N LEU A 417 -20.43 14.98 2.56
CA LEU A 417 -19.87 14.23 1.44
C LEU A 417 -20.82 13.05 1.12
N GLY A 418 -21.84 13.33 0.32
CA GLY A 418 -22.95 12.38 0.14
C GLY A 418 -23.71 12.17 1.47
N PRO A 419 -23.87 10.93 1.96
CA PRO A 419 -24.51 10.66 3.25
C PRO A 419 -23.63 11.07 4.44
N ALA A 420 -22.31 11.02 4.32
CA ALA A 420 -21.36 11.28 5.38
C ALA A 420 -21.25 12.76 5.76
N ARG A 421 -20.98 13.03 7.04
CA ARG A 421 -20.63 14.37 7.53
C ARG A 421 -19.11 14.48 7.55
N VAL A 422 -18.60 15.59 6.99
CA VAL A 422 -17.20 15.94 7.02
C VAL A 422 -17.01 17.19 7.88
N ALA A 423 -15.97 17.20 8.73
CA ALA A 423 -15.59 18.35 9.53
C ALA A 423 -14.10 18.64 9.40
N PHE A 424 -13.73 19.93 9.49
CA PHE A 424 -12.38 20.43 9.35
C PHE A 424 -12.16 21.64 10.25
N ASP A 425 -11.14 21.59 11.10
CA ASP A 425 -10.61 22.78 11.79
C ASP A 425 -9.59 23.49 10.89
N ALA A 426 -10.09 24.30 9.98
CA ALA A 426 -9.25 25.04 9.05
C ALA A 426 -8.32 26.04 9.79
N GLY A 427 -8.79 26.64 10.89
CA GLY A 427 -7.99 27.56 11.69
C GLY A 427 -6.83 26.87 12.39
N GLY A 428 -7.09 25.75 13.05
CA GLY A 428 -6.07 24.93 13.70
C GLY A 428 -5.04 24.37 12.72
N TRP A 429 -5.46 24.03 11.50
CA TRP A 429 -4.57 23.52 10.47
C TRP A 429 -3.69 24.59 9.81
N LEU A 430 -4.24 25.79 9.56
CA LEU A 430 -3.56 26.88 8.86
C LEU A 430 -2.58 27.66 9.76
N ARG A 431 -2.94 27.91 11.02
CA ARG A 431 -2.15 28.76 11.95
C ARG A 431 -0.70 28.30 12.13
N PRO A 432 -0.38 27.00 12.32
CA PRO A 432 1.01 26.56 12.43
C PRO A 432 1.86 26.86 11.18
N LEU A 433 1.21 27.01 10.02
CA LEU A 433 1.85 27.36 8.75
C LEU A 433 1.95 28.89 8.54
N GLY A 434 1.48 29.69 9.50
CA GLY A 434 1.44 31.16 9.40
C GLY A 434 0.34 31.69 8.49
N ALA A 435 -0.68 30.88 8.21
CA ALA A 435 -1.79 31.24 7.33
C ALA A 435 -3.10 31.44 8.11
N TRP A 436 -4.04 32.16 7.52
CA TRP A 436 -5.33 32.49 8.12
C TRP A 436 -6.46 32.20 7.13
N PRO A 437 -7.64 31.77 7.60
CA PRO A 437 -8.75 31.41 6.73
C PRO A 437 -9.31 32.56 5.89
N ASP A 438 -9.13 33.81 6.33
CA ASP A 438 -9.72 35.02 5.77
C ASP A 438 -8.68 35.97 5.14
N ARG A 439 -7.41 35.57 5.11
CA ARG A 439 -6.32 36.39 4.62
C ARG A 439 -5.55 35.69 3.50
N GLU A 440 -5.24 36.46 2.44
CA GLU A 440 -4.34 35.98 1.37
C GLU A 440 -2.94 35.73 1.93
N PRO A 441 -2.35 34.55 1.68
CA PRO A 441 -1.00 34.24 2.13
C PRO A 441 0.01 35.08 1.37
N ASP A 442 1.00 35.65 2.08
CA ASP A 442 2.19 36.20 1.44
C ASP A 442 3.03 35.10 0.78
N ALA A 443 4.04 35.49 -0.02
CA ALA A 443 4.85 34.54 -0.79
C ALA A 443 5.53 33.47 0.09
N ALA A 444 5.99 33.82 1.30
CA ALA A 444 6.62 32.89 2.21
C ALA A 444 5.60 31.89 2.81
N THR A 445 4.43 32.37 3.17
CA THR A 445 3.32 31.56 3.67
C THR A 445 2.76 30.66 2.57
N ALA A 446 2.61 31.18 1.35
CA ALA A 446 2.20 30.39 0.18
C ALA A 446 3.17 29.23 -0.09
N SER A 447 4.48 29.46 -0.01
CA SER A 447 5.49 28.41 -0.14
C SER A 447 5.38 27.33 0.96
N ARG A 448 5.13 27.72 2.21
CA ARG A 448 4.89 26.76 3.31
C ARG A 448 3.62 25.95 3.10
N LEU A 449 2.53 26.58 2.65
CA LEU A 449 1.27 25.88 2.33
C LEU A 449 1.46 24.89 1.19
N GLN A 450 2.16 25.29 0.12
CA GLN A 450 2.48 24.41 -1.00
C GLN A 450 3.31 23.20 -0.53
N ALA A 451 4.37 23.43 0.22
CA ALA A 451 5.20 22.36 0.78
C ALA A 451 4.42 21.44 1.75
N ALA A 452 3.39 21.96 2.44
CA ALA A 452 2.53 21.17 3.32
C ALA A 452 1.57 20.25 2.55
N VAL A 453 1.16 20.63 1.34
CA VAL A 453 0.12 19.94 0.56
C VAL A 453 0.70 19.12 -0.59
N LEU A 454 1.74 19.61 -1.24
CA LEU A 454 2.28 19.07 -2.50
C LEU A 454 3.70 18.49 -2.29
N PRO A 455 4.04 17.38 -2.94
CA PRO A 455 5.38 16.79 -2.83
C PRO A 455 6.47 17.57 -3.58
N VAL A 456 6.07 18.32 -4.61
CA VAL A 456 6.92 19.19 -5.45
C VAL A 456 6.14 20.46 -5.80
N PRO A 457 6.78 21.51 -6.35
CA PRO A 457 6.09 22.75 -6.71
C PRO A 457 4.88 22.52 -7.63
N PRO A 458 3.79 23.29 -7.46
CA PRO A 458 2.59 23.16 -8.29
C PRO A 458 2.85 23.48 -9.75
N VAL A 459 2.10 22.83 -10.64
CA VAL A 459 2.07 23.16 -12.09
C VAL A 459 1.22 24.40 -12.33
N ASN A 460 0.13 24.56 -11.59
CA ASN A 460 -0.80 25.66 -11.74
C ASN A 460 -0.73 26.57 -10.49
N PRO A 461 -0.37 27.83 -10.61
CA PRO A 461 -0.38 28.75 -9.48
C PRO A 461 -1.82 28.95 -8.97
N VAL A 462 -1.98 29.07 -7.67
CA VAL A 462 -3.27 29.46 -7.09
C VAL A 462 -3.58 30.89 -7.50
N PRO A 463 -4.81 31.19 -8.00
CA PRO A 463 -5.16 32.55 -8.41
C PRO A 463 -5.02 33.55 -7.28
N ALA A 464 -4.55 34.78 -7.58
CA ALA A 464 -4.45 35.87 -6.62
C ALA A 464 -5.82 36.18 -5.98
N GLY A 465 -5.81 36.62 -4.72
CA GLY A 465 -7.03 36.90 -3.97
C GLY A 465 -7.74 35.66 -3.42
N THR A 466 -7.22 34.44 -3.70
CA THR A 466 -7.79 33.20 -3.16
C THR A 466 -7.37 33.00 -1.70
N VAL A 467 -8.32 32.75 -0.80
CA VAL A 467 -8.07 32.60 0.65
C VAL A 467 -8.69 31.34 1.20
N GLY A 468 -8.19 30.84 2.32
CA GLY A 468 -8.80 29.79 3.14
C GLY A 468 -9.05 28.46 2.41
N LEU A 469 -10.29 27.94 2.51
CA LEU A 469 -10.68 26.67 1.90
C LEU A 469 -10.57 26.65 0.37
N PRO A 470 -11.00 27.67 -0.36
CA PRO A 470 -10.76 27.80 -1.82
C PRO A 470 -9.28 27.69 -2.20
N TYR A 471 -8.36 28.24 -1.37
CA TYR A 471 -6.92 28.13 -1.62
C TYR A 471 -6.46 26.66 -1.49
N LEU A 472 -6.87 25.97 -0.40
CA LEU A 472 -6.56 24.55 -0.21
C LEU A 472 -7.17 23.68 -1.32
N ARG A 473 -8.41 23.94 -1.71
CA ARG A 473 -9.07 23.26 -2.83
C ARG A 473 -8.28 23.41 -4.11
N ALA A 474 -7.85 24.62 -4.46
CA ALA A 474 -7.06 24.90 -5.67
C ALA A 474 -5.77 24.05 -5.69
N MET A 475 -5.06 23.95 -4.56
CA MET A 475 -3.86 23.11 -4.45
C MET A 475 -4.18 21.61 -4.63
N THR A 476 -5.29 21.10 -4.09
CA THR A 476 -5.65 19.68 -4.25
C THR A 476 -6.12 19.32 -5.66
N LEU A 477 -6.49 20.32 -6.46
CA LEU A 477 -6.84 20.16 -7.88
C LEU A 477 -5.61 20.24 -8.81
N ASP A 478 -4.44 20.67 -8.31
CA ASP A 478 -3.20 20.62 -9.09
C ASP A 478 -2.82 19.17 -9.42
N PRO A 479 -2.33 18.89 -10.65
CA PRO A 479 -1.90 17.55 -11.06
C PRO A 479 -0.87 16.93 -10.10
N VAL A 480 0.00 17.73 -9.49
CA VAL A 480 1.04 17.30 -8.56
C VAL A 480 0.45 16.67 -7.28
N TYR A 481 -0.79 17.03 -6.91
CA TYR A 481 -1.46 16.41 -5.76
C TYR A 481 -1.69 14.90 -5.92
N GLN A 482 -1.67 14.38 -7.14
CA GLN A 482 -1.78 12.96 -7.43
C GLN A 482 -0.50 12.17 -7.11
N LEU A 483 0.60 12.87 -6.82
CA LEU A 483 1.94 12.32 -6.63
C LEU A 483 2.34 12.27 -5.14
N LYS A 484 3.37 11.44 -4.88
CA LYS A 484 4.02 11.32 -3.58
C LYS A 484 5.54 11.17 -3.72
#